data_55b48d715b5c912b8cce139db26b1c9f
#
_entry.id   55b48d715b5c912b8cce139db26b1c9f
#
_cell.length_a   1.000
_cell.length_b   1.000
_cell.length_c   1.000
_cell.angle_alpha   90.00
_cell.angle_beta   90.00
_cell.angle_gamma   90.00
#
_symmetry.space_group_name_H-M   'P 1'
#
loop_
_entity.id
_entity.type
_entity.pdbx_description
1 polymer ?
#
loop_
_entity_poly.entity_id
_entity_poly.type
_entity_poly.pdbx_seq_one_letter_code
_entity_poly.pdbx_strand_id
1 'polypeptide(L)'
;MPLPGIRGMEHIGFTVPDLDEACEFFVKILGATELFVAARDFRDDDSDWMNEHLRVHPRAVIKEFRYLRLGNGSNLEIFQYESPDQNTAPPKNSDIGGHHLAFYVDDMDAAVAYLRDNGVEVLGEPTSYTEGPNLGLTWCYFMAPWGMQLEIVSSPNGTTYDNDAVATGKPRLFHPALVDETKV
;
A
#
# COMPACT_ATOMS: atom_id res chain seq x y z
N MET A 1 19.62 15.29 -15.22
CA MET A 1 19.37 15.79 -13.85
C MET A 1 18.11 15.08 -13.34
N PRO A 2 18.04 14.68 -12.07
CA PRO A 2 16.83 14.11 -11.49
C PRO A 2 15.71 15.15 -11.42
N LEU A 3 14.48 14.69 -11.12
CA LEU A 3 13.34 15.57 -10.93
C LEU A 3 13.65 16.62 -9.83
N PRO A 4 13.59 17.92 -10.16
CA PRO A 4 13.93 18.97 -9.19
C PRO A 4 13.00 18.93 -7.98
N GLY A 5 13.58 19.01 -6.78
CA GLY A 5 12.81 19.14 -5.53
C GLY A 5 12.17 17.86 -5.00
N ILE A 6 12.40 16.69 -5.61
CA ILE A 6 11.86 15.42 -5.09
C ILE A 6 12.37 15.15 -3.67
N ARG A 7 11.46 14.80 -2.76
CA ARG A 7 11.75 14.48 -1.34
C ARG A 7 11.50 13.02 -0.99
N GLY A 8 10.59 12.36 -1.70
CA GLY A 8 10.18 10.99 -1.45
C GLY A 8 8.78 10.71 -1.97
N MET A 9 8.25 9.55 -1.63
CA MET A 9 6.88 9.18 -1.97
C MET A 9 5.92 9.77 -0.93
N GLU A 10 4.91 10.52 -1.40
CA GLU A 10 3.94 11.19 -0.53
C GLU A 10 2.73 10.29 -0.27
N HIS A 11 2.15 9.70 -1.33
CA HIS A 11 1.03 8.75 -1.20
C HIS A 11 1.13 7.63 -2.24
N ILE A 12 0.31 6.62 -2.03
CA ILE A 12 0.01 5.56 -2.99
C ILE A 12 -1.48 5.65 -3.27
N GLY A 13 -1.83 5.91 -4.55
CA GLY A 13 -3.23 5.95 -5.01
C GLY A 13 -3.64 4.62 -5.62
N PHE A 14 -4.81 4.10 -5.23
CA PHE A 14 -5.40 2.90 -5.83
C PHE A 14 -6.92 2.91 -5.73
N THR A 15 -7.55 2.14 -6.62
CA THR A 15 -9.02 2.06 -6.72
C THR A 15 -9.52 0.74 -6.12
N VAL A 16 -10.62 0.84 -5.38
CA VAL A 16 -11.32 -0.30 -4.77
C VAL A 16 -12.77 -0.35 -5.25
N PRO A 17 -13.43 -1.52 -5.21
CA PRO A 17 -14.83 -1.62 -5.62
C PRO A 17 -15.79 -0.97 -4.63
N ASP A 18 -15.47 -1.00 -3.34
CA ASP A 18 -16.26 -0.41 -2.24
C ASP A 18 -15.31 0.30 -1.28
N LEU A 19 -15.46 1.63 -1.18
CA LEU A 19 -14.57 2.47 -0.38
C LEU A 19 -14.85 2.34 1.12
N ASP A 20 -16.10 2.10 1.53
CA ASP A 20 -16.45 1.90 2.93
C ASP A 20 -15.86 0.59 3.44
N GLU A 21 -16.02 -0.51 2.69
CA GLU A 21 -15.39 -1.80 3.02
C GLU A 21 -13.87 -1.68 3.12
N ALA A 22 -13.24 -1.01 2.16
CA ALA A 22 -11.79 -0.85 2.15
C ALA A 22 -11.29 -0.02 3.33
N CYS A 23 -11.91 1.13 3.61
CA CYS A 23 -11.53 1.96 4.75
C CYS A 23 -11.78 1.25 6.07
N GLU A 24 -12.89 0.52 6.22
CA GLU A 24 -13.15 -0.29 7.41
C GLU A 24 -12.06 -1.34 7.63
N PHE A 25 -11.65 -2.04 6.57
CA PHE A 25 -10.55 -3.01 6.63
C PHE A 25 -9.23 -2.36 7.05
N PHE A 26 -8.80 -1.28 6.40
CA PHE A 26 -7.56 -0.59 6.75
C PHE A 26 -7.58 -0.03 8.17
N VAL A 27 -8.71 0.52 8.62
CA VAL A 27 -8.83 1.09 9.98
C VAL A 27 -8.94 0.01 11.04
N LYS A 28 -9.86 -0.96 10.89
CA LYS A 28 -10.15 -1.95 11.94
C LYS A 28 -9.15 -3.09 12.00
N ILE A 29 -8.64 -3.54 10.84
CA ILE A 29 -7.72 -4.68 10.77
C ILE A 29 -6.27 -4.22 10.81
N LEU A 30 -5.91 -3.21 10.01
CA LEU A 30 -4.51 -2.78 9.92
C LEU A 30 -4.15 -1.59 10.84
N GLY A 31 -5.15 -0.97 11.50
CA GLY A 31 -4.91 0.12 12.44
C GLY A 31 -4.62 1.47 11.78
N ALA A 32 -5.04 1.69 10.53
CA ALA A 32 -4.93 2.97 9.87
C ALA A 32 -5.83 4.04 10.52
N THR A 33 -5.46 5.30 10.34
CA THR A 33 -6.28 6.46 10.69
C THR A 33 -6.81 7.10 9.42
N GLU A 34 -8.12 7.25 9.29
CA GLU A 34 -8.71 8.07 8.24
C GLU A 34 -8.45 9.54 8.54
N LEU A 35 -7.85 10.25 7.59
CA LEU A 35 -7.47 11.65 7.75
C LEU A 35 -8.59 12.58 7.29
N PHE A 36 -9.07 12.37 6.07
CA PHE A 36 -10.16 13.14 5.49
C PHE A 36 -10.78 12.45 4.28
N VAL A 37 -12.01 12.85 4.00
CA VAL A 37 -12.74 12.54 2.77
C VAL A 37 -12.55 13.71 1.80
N ALA A 38 -12.19 13.42 0.56
CA ALA A 38 -12.00 14.46 -0.45
C ALA A 38 -13.21 14.56 -1.42
N ALA A 39 -13.04 14.39 -2.73
CA ALA A 39 -14.13 14.58 -3.68
C ALA A 39 -15.26 13.56 -3.51
N ARG A 40 -16.49 13.98 -3.81
CA ARG A 40 -17.68 13.13 -3.92
C ARG A 40 -18.40 13.40 -5.21
N ASP A 41 -18.78 12.33 -5.93
CA ASP A 41 -19.49 12.39 -7.21
C ASP A 41 -18.88 13.38 -8.22
N PHE A 42 -17.53 13.46 -8.22
CA PHE A 42 -16.81 14.33 -9.13
C PHE A 42 -16.79 13.73 -10.53
N ARG A 43 -17.24 14.52 -11.49
CA ARG A 43 -17.27 14.19 -12.92
C ARG A 43 -17.09 15.45 -13.77
N ASP A 44 -16.75 15.24 -15.02
CA ASP A 44 -16.83 16.25 -16.06
C ASP A 44 -17.65 15.69 -17.24
N ASP A 45 -18.83 16.24 -17.46
CA ASP A 45 -19.74 15.78 -18.50
C ASP A 45 -19.57 16.55 -19.82
N ASP A 46 -18.87 17.68 -19.80
CA ASP A 46 -18.82 18.63 -20.91
C ASP A 46 -17.51 18.61 -21.71
N SER A 47 -16.43 18.07 -21.14
CA SER A 47 -15.11 18.06 -21.78
C SER A 47 -14.41 16.69 -21.69
N ASP A 48 -13.17 16.62 -22.14
CA ASP A 48 -12.30 15.45 -22.00
C ASP A 48 -11.32 15.56 -20.81
N TRP A 49 -11.60 16.46 -19.86
CA TRP A 49 -10.71 16.74 -18.73
C TRP A 49 -10.31 15.48 -17.94
N MET A 50 -11.27 14.59 -17.69
CA MET A 50 -11.03 13.32 -16.97
C MET A 50 -9.98 12.46 -17.68
N ASN A 51 -10.06 12.37 -19.01
CA ASN A 51 -9.07 11.61 -19.78
C ASN A 51 -7.74 12.36 -19.88
N GLU A 52 -7.76 13.65 -20.14
CA GLU A 52 -6.56 14.47 -20.34
C GLU A 52 -5.70 14.54 -19.08
N HIS A 53 -6.31 14.63 -17.90
CA HIS A 53 -5.62 14.83 -16.63
C HIS A 53 -5.45 13.57 -15.81
N LEU A 54 -6.43 12.64 -15.84
CA LEU A 54 -6.44 11.44 -15.01
C LEU A 54 -6.25 10.15 -15.80
N ARG A 55 -6.26 10.20 -17.15
CA ARG A 55 -6.14 9.03 -18.04
C ARG A 55 -7.23 7.98 -17.82
N VAL A 56 -8.39 8.40 -17.36
CA VAL A 56 -9.58 7.56 -17.21
C VAL A 56 -10.57 7.86 -18.35
N HIS A 57 -11.63 7.06 -18.48
CA HIS A 57 -12.68 7.33 -19.46
C HIS A 57 -13.26 8.75 -19.24
N PRO A 58 -13.54 9.54 -20.31
CA PRO A 58 -14.04 10.92 -20.17
C PRO A 58 -15.30 11.04 -19.31
N ARG A 59 -16.12 9.98 -19.27
CA ARG A 59 -17.37 9.93 -18.48
C ARG A 59 -17.20 9.10 -17.18
N ALA A 60 -15.98 8.88 -16.73
CA ALA A 60 -15.74 8.29 -15.41
C ALA A 60 -16.19 9.24 -14.29
N VAL A 61 -16.64 8.69 -13.20
CA VAL A 61 -17.03 9.41 -11.98
C VAL A 61 -16.15 8.98 -10.84
N ILE A 62 -15.51 9.92 -10.16
CA ILE A 62 -14.93 9.66 -8.84
C ILE A 62 -16.09 9.71 -7.84
N LYS A 63 -16.54 8.57 -7.38
CA LYS A 63 -17.64 8.51 -6.39
C LYS A 63 -17.22 9.16 -5.09
N GLU A 64 -16.06 8.76 -4.60
CA GLU A 64 -15.41 9.33 -3.42
C GLU A 64 -13.95 8.91 -3.42
N PHE A 65 -13.08 9.65 -2.72
CA PHE A 65 -11.79 9.16 -2.30
C PHE A 65 -11.44 9.66 -0.90
N ARG A 66 -10.66 8.85 -0.19
CA ARG A 66 -10.24 9.11 1.19
C ARG A 66 -8.74 8.98 1.35
N TYR A 67 -8.21 9.80 2.23
CA TYR A 67 -6.83 9.69 2.68
C TYR A 67 -6.76 8.97 4.01
N LEU A 68 -5.91 7.96 4.08
CA LEU A 68 -5.60 7.23 5.30
C LEU A 68 -4.11 7.29 5.59
N ARG A 69 -3.77 7.19 6.86
CA ARG A 69 -2.40 7.07 7.35
C ARG A 69 -2.23 5.77 8.11
N LEU A 70 -1.19 5.01 7.77
CA LEU A 70 -0.82 3.80 8.51
C LEU A 70 0.59 3.97 9.09
N GLY A 71 0.66 4.18 10.40
CA GLY A 71 1.93 4.37 11.10
C GLY A 71 2.80 5.44 10.45
N ASN A 72 4.09 5.17 10.29
CA ASN A 72 5.10 6.06 9.72
C ASN A 72 5.34 5.88 8.22
N GLY A 73 4.46 5.16 7.53
CA GLY A 73 4.52 4.94 6.08
C GLY A 73 4.01 6.11 5.26
N SER A 74 3.94 5.92 3.94
CA SER A 74 3.28 6.84 3.03
C SER A 74 1.77 6.87 3.28
N ASN A 75 1.11 7.96 2.87
CA ASN A 75 -0.34 8.02 2.91
C ASN A 75 -0.94 7.04 1.89
N LEU A 76 -2.17 6.62 2.14
CA LEU A 76 -2.99 5.88 1.19
C LEU A 76 -4.08 6.83 0.67
N GLU A 77 -4.17 6.95 -0.65
CA GLU A 77 -5.25 7.67 -1.34
C GLU A 77 -6.14 6.62 -2.01
N ILE A 78 -7.27 6.31 -1.39
CA ILE A 78 -8.14 5.21 -1.80
C ILE A 78 -9.35 5.77 -2.53
N PHE A 79 -9.54 5.32 -3.78
CA PHE A 79 -10.60 5.77 -4.66
C PHE A 79 -11.69 4.73 -4.84
N GLN A 80 -12.92 5.20 -5.02
CA GLN A 80 -13.99 4.45 -5.68
C GLN A 80 -14.38 5.19 -6.96
N TYR A 81 -14.26 4.49 -8.08
CA TYR A 81 -14.65 5.00 -9.40
C TYR A 81 -15.86 4.23 -9.93
N GLU A 82 -16.68 4.92 -10.71
CA GLU A 82 -17.56 4.34 -11.72
C GLU A 82 -17.07 4.74 -13.10
N SER A 83 -16.81 3.78 -13.98
CA SER A 83 -16.37 4.04 -15.35
C SER A 83 -16.97 3.05 -16.34
N PRO A 84 -17.41 3.52 -17.54
CA PRO A 84 -17.98 2.62 -18.55
C PRO A 84 -17.05 1.49 -19.02
N ASP A 85 -15.73 1.67 -18.89
CA ASP A 85 -14.67 0.75 -19.30
C ASP A 85 -13.89 0.15 -18.12
N GLN A 86 -14.45 0.22 -16.92
CA GLN A 86 -13.76 -0.22 -15.71
C GLN A 86 -13.46 -1.73 -15.73
N ASN A 87 -12.19 -2.09 -15.56
CA ASN A 87 -11.81 -3.46 -15.22
C ASN A 87 -11.97 -3.66 -13.71
N THR A 88 -12.87 -4.55 -13.33
CA THR A 88 -13.20 -4.82 -11.93
C THR A 88 -12.40 -5.98 -11.32
N ALA A 89 -11.56 -6.66 -12.10
CA ALA A 89 -10.69 -7.73 -11.62
C ALA A 89 -9.38 -7.14 -11.06
N PRO A 90 -9.05 -7.35 -9.78
CA PRO A 90 -7.75 -6.97 -9.25
C PRO A 90 -6.62 -7.67 -10.02
N PRO A 91 -5.53 -6.95 -10.39
CA PRO A 91 -4.41 -7.57 -11.06
C PRO A 91 -3.67 -8.51 -10.10
N LYS A 92 -3.13 -9.60 -10.64
CA LYS A 92 -2.20 -10.45 -9.90
C LYS A 92 -0.82 -9.78 -9.85
N ASN A 93 0.00 -10.12 -8.87
CA ASN A 93 1.40 -9.66 -8.84
C ASN A 93 2.19 -9.95 -10.13
N SER A 94 1.81 -10.99 -10.88
CA SER A 94 2.44 -11.37 -12.14
C SER A 94 1.96 -10.59 -13.37
N ASP A 95 0.91 -9.80 -13.25
CA ASP A 95 0.36 -9.02 -14.35
C ASP A 95 1.14 -7.70 -14.51
N ILE A 96 1.17 -7.15 -15.75
CA ILE A 96 1.69 -5.80 -15.95
C ILE A 96 0.75 -4.81 -15.24
N GLY A 97 1.30 -4.02 -14.31
CA GLY A 97 0.52 -3.18 -13.39
C GLY A 97 0.15 -3.90 -12.09
N GLY A 98 0.44 -5.20 -11.97
CA GLY A 98 0.33 -5.93 -10.71
C GLY A 98 1.25 -5.33 -9.64
N HIS A 99 0.71 -5.21 -8.44
CA HIS A 99 1.42 -4.62 -7.31
C HIS A 99 0.86 -5.15 -6.01
N HIS A 100 1.61 -4.96 -4.94
CA HIS A 100 1.17 -5.16 -3.57
C HIS A 100 1.71 -4.04 -2.68
N LEU A 101 1.03 -3.79 -1.57
CA LEU A 101 1.52 -2.92 -0.51
C LEU A 101 2.10 -3.80 0.60
N ALA A 102 3.33 -3.48 1.03
CA ALA A 102 3.99 -4.17 2.11
C ALA A 102 3.98 -3.31 3.39
N PHE A 103 3.58 -3.92 4.51
CA PHE A 103 3.53 -3.28 5.82
C PHE A 103 4.56 -3.94 6.74
N TYR A 104 5.35 -3.12 7.43
CA TYR A 104 6.31 -3.61 8.40
C TYR A 104 5.62 -3.99 9.72
N VAL A 105 5.98 -5.15 10.25
CA VAL A 105 5.54 -5.63 11.58
C VAL A 105 6.75 -6.05 12.41
N ASP A 106 6.70 -5.79 13.71
CA ASP A 106 7.79 -6.15 14.62
C ASP A 106 7.83 -7.67 14.89
N ASP A 107 6.65 -8.32 14.94
CA ASP A 107 6.49 -9.74 15.22
C ASP A 107 5.63 -10.39 14.13
N MET A 108 6.28 -11.17 13.27
CA MET A 108 5.64 -11.86 12.14
C MET A 108 4.62 -12.90 12.62
N ASP A 109 4.96 -13.70 13.62
CA ASP A 109 4.09 -14.78 14.09
C ASP A 109 2.83 -14.23 14.74
N ALA A 110 2.97 -13.19 15.56
CA ALA A 110 1.84 -12.50 16.16
C ALA A 110 0.96 -11.83 15.11
N ALA A 111 1.54 -11.22 14.09
CA ALA A 111 0.79 -10.57 13.00
C ALA A 111 0.00 -11.59 12.18
N VAL A 112 0.59 -12.71 11.81
CA VAL A 112 -0.08 -13.79 11.07
C VAL A 112 -1.21 -14.40 11.90
N ALA A 113 -0.98 -14.67 13.18
CA ALA A 113 -2.03 -15.16 14.07
C ALA A 113 -3.19 -14.17 14.15
N TYR A 114 -2.91 -12.88 14.32
CA TYR A 114 -3.91 -11.81 14.36
C TYR A 114 -4.75 -11.74 13.08
N LEU A 115 -4.10 -11.79 11.90
CA LEU A 115 -4.81 -11.76 10.61
C LEU A 115 -5.77 -12.95 10.49
N ARG A 116 -5.30 -14.18 10.82
CA ARG A 116 -6.11 -15.40 10.79
C ARG A 116 -7.29 -15.35 11.78
N ASP A 117 -7.05 -14.88 13.00
CA ASP A 117 -8.09 -14.75 14.04
C ASP A 117 -9.17 -13.72 13.66
N ASN A 118 -8.83 -12.73 12.82
CA ASN A 118 -9.78 -11.76 12.27
C ASN A 118 -10.36 -12.17 10.91
N GLY A 119 -10.17 -13.42 10.49
CA GLY A 119 -10.78 -13.97 9.28
C GLY A 119 -10.13 -13.50 7.97
N VAL A 120 -8.92 -12.92 8.02
CA VAL A 120 -8.18 -12.50 6.84
C VAL A 120 -7.49 -13.71 6.21
N GLU A 121 -7.61 -13.87 4.90
CA GLU A 121 -6.95 -14.92 4.14
C GLU A 121 -5.44 -14.66 4.09
N VAL A 122 -4.66 -15.50 4.77
CA VAL A 122 -3.19 -15.48 4.73
C VAL A 122 -2.70 -16.52 3.72
N LEU A 123 -1.81 -16.12 2.83
CA LEU A 123 -1.31 -16.96 1.74
C LEU A 123 -0.07 -17.77 2.18
N GLY A 124 -0.31 -19.00 2.59
CA GLY A 124 0.76 -19.91 3.03
C GLY A 124 1.31 -19.55 4.41
N GLU A 125 2.57 -19.91 4.65
CA GLU A 125 3.29 -19.62 5.89
C GLU A 125 4.37 -18.56 5.64
N PRO A 126 4.77 -17.80 6.69
CA PRO A 126 5.87 -16.85 6.59
C PRO A 126 7.13 -17.47 5.98
N THR A 127 7.73 -16.77 5.04
CA THR A 127 8.93 -17.19 4.34
C THR A 127 10.08 -16.28 4.66
N SER A 128 11.19 -16.86 5.14
CA SER A 128 12.43 -16.12 5.44
C SER A 128 13.45 -16.33 4.33
N TYR A 129 14.17 -15.27 3.99
CA TYR A 129 15.33 -15.40 3.12
C TYR A 129 16.49 -16.05 3.88
N THR A 130 17.10 -17.06 3.27
CA THR A 130 18.21 -17.82 3.84
C THR A 130 19.59 -17.37 3.34
N GLU A 131 19.62 -16.51 2.31
CA GLU A 131 20.85 -16.00 1.70
C GLU A 131 20.60 -14.69 0.95
N GLY A 132 21.66 -14.08 0.48
CA GLY A 132 21.61 -12.87 -0.34
C GLY A 132 21.32 -11.58 0.45
N PRO A 133 21.02 -10.47 -0.26
CA PRO A 133 20.87 -9.15 0.37
C PRO A 133 19.68 -9.07 1.34
N ASN A 134 18.67 -9.90 1.14
CA ASN A 134 17.47 -9.94 1.97
C ASN A 134 17.57 -10.91 3.15
N LEU A 135 18.72 -11.56 3.38
CA LEU A 135 18.90 -12.39 4.57
C LEU A 135 18.58 -11.59 5.83
N GLY A 136 17.68 -12.09 6.67
CA GLY A 136 17.15 -11.42 7.84
C GLY A 136 15.73 -10.86 7.65
N LEU A 137 15.20 -10.84 6.41
CA LEU A 137 13.82 -10.47 6.10
C LEU A 137 12.94 -11.73 6.09
N THR A 138 11.79 -11.62 6.74
CA THR A 138 10.68 -12.58 6.65
C THR A 138 9.48 -11.84 6.05
N TRP A 139 8.72 -12.51 5.17
CA TRP A 139 7.55 -11.95 4.52
C TRP A 139 6.39 -12.95 4.49
N CYS A 140 5.17 -12.42 4.40
CA CYS A 140 3.97 -13.21 4.22
C CYS A 140 2.91 -12.39 3.49
N TYR A 141 2.27 -12.98 2.48
CA TYR A 141 1.16 -12.34 1.78
C TYR A 141 -0.18 -12.64 2.44
N PHE A 142 -1.12 -11.73 2.27
CA PHE A 142 -2.52 -11.88 2.67
C PHE A 142 -3.43 -11.12 1.71
N MET A 143 -4.73 -11.40 1.77
CA MET A 143 -5.70 -10.83 0.85
C MET A 143 -6.60 -9.82 1.56
N ALA A 144 -6.78 -8.66 0.94
CA ALA A 144 -7.89 -7.78 1.29
C ALA A 144 -9.23 -8.37 0.83
N PRO A 145 -10.36 -8.02 1.45
CA PRO A 145 -11.68 -8.60 1.12
C PRO A 145 -12.06 -8.50 -0.35
N TRP A 146 -11.65 -7.43 -1.03
CA TRP A 146 -11.90 -7.20 -2.46
C TRP A 146 -10.91 -7.86 -3.41
N GLY A 147 -9.98 -8.70 -2.90
CA GLY A 147 -9.05 -9.48 -3.71
C GLY A 147 -7.71 -8.78 -4.02
N MET A 148 -7.40 -7.63 -3.41
CA MET A 148 -6.08 -7.01 -3.52
C MET A 148 -5.07 -7.79 -2.66
N GLN A 149 -3.92 -8.12 -3.26
CA GLN A 149 -2.84 -8.77 -2.53
C GLN A 149 -2.04 -7.75 -1.73
N LEU A 150 -1.82 -8.07 -0.46
CA LEU A 150 -1.07 -7.27 0.51
C LEU A 150 0.05 -8.13 1.11
N GLU A 151 1.02 -7.50 1.75
CA GLU A 151 2.18 -8.18 2.33
C GLU A 151 2.46 -7.63 3.74
N ILE A 152 2.87 -8.50 4.65
CA ILE A 152 3.57 -8.11 5.87
C ILE A 152 5.03 -8.54 5.78
N VAL A 153 5.92 -7.67 6.25
CA VAL A 153 7.37 -7.92 6.28
C VAL A 153 7.93 -7.63 7.67
N SER A 154 8.94 -8.37 8.05
CA SER A 154 9.65 -8.19 9.34
C SER A 154 11.14 -8.40 9.15
N SER A 155 11.95 -7.50 9.71
CA SER A 155 13.41 -7.61 9.74
C SER A 155 13.97 -6.97 11.01
N PRO A 156 13.65 -7.50 12.20
CA PRO A 156 13.93 -6.83 13.49
C PRO A 156 15.43 -6.63 13.76
N ASN A 157 16.29 -7.41 13.12
CA ASN A 157 17.74 -7.29 13.21
C ASN A 157 18.38 -6.66 11.96
N GLY A 158 17.58 -6.07 11.05
CA GLY A 158 18.00 -5.59 9.75
C GLY A 158 18.31 -6.73 8.77
N THR A 159 18.67 -6.35 7.54
CA THR A 159 19.04 -7.28 6.47
C THR A 159 20.54 -7.26 6.23
N THR A 160 21.07 -8.25 5.48
CA THR A 160 22.46 -8.19 5.00
C THR A 160 22.73 -6.93 4.19
N TYR A 161 21.79 -6.52 3.33
CA TYR A 161 21.92 -5.27 2.55
C TYR A 161 22.08 -4.05 3.47
N ASP A 162 21.30 -3.93 4.54
CA ASP A 162 21.39 -2.78 5.45
C ASP A 162 22.74 -2.68 6.14
N ASN A 163 23.33 -3.81 6.52
CA ASN A 163 24.66 -3.87 7.12
C ASN A 163 25.75 -3.48 6.10
N ASP A 164 25.67 -4.00 4.87
CA ASP A 164 26.59 -3.66 3.79
C ASP A 164 26.44 -2.20 3.34
N ALA A 165 25.21 -1.67 3.34
CA ALA A 165 24.94 -0.28 3.00
C ALA A 165 25.67 0.70 3.93
N VAL A 166 25.68 0.42 5.25
CA VAL A 166 26.45 1.22 6.22
C VAL A 166 27.92 1.19 5.88
N ALA A 167 28.48 0.00 5.59
CA ALA A 167 29.91 -0.15 5.27
C ALA A 167 30.31 0.52 3.95
N THR A 168 29.40 0.61 2.97
CA THR A 168 29.66 1.13 1.62
C THR A 168 29.17 2.56 1.41
N GLY A 169 28.53 3.18 2.41
CA GLY A 169 27.97 4.53 2.32
C GLY A 169 26.73 4.63 1.41
N LYS A 170 26.07 3.52 1.13
CA LYS A 170 24.80 3.50 0.38
C LYS A 170 23.62 3.82 1.31
N PRO A 171 22.49 4.30 0.77
CA PRO A 171 21.27 4.43 1.56
C PRO A 171 20.81 3.06 2.07
N ARG A 172 20.38 2.99 3.33
CA ARG A 172 19.68 1.82 3.88
C ARG A 172 18.27 1.72 3.29
N LEU A 173 17.66 0.55 3.41
CA LEU A 173 16.22 0.43 3.13
C LEU A 173 15.43 1.35 4.07
N PHE A 174 14.32 1.89 3.58
CA PHE A 174 13.40 2.61 4.44
C PHE A 174 12.80 1.65 5.46
N HIS A 175 12.81 2.05 6.73
CA HIS A 175 12.31 1.22 7.81
C HIS A 175 11.36 2.06 8.69
N PRO A 176 10.06 1.79 8.67
CA PRO A 176 9.07 2.62 9.37
C PRO A 176 9.32 2.77 10.86
N ALA A 177 9.80 1.71 11.53
CA ALA A 177 10.10 1.75 12.97
C ALA A 177 11.29 2.65 13.35
N LEU A 178 12.09 3.10 12.37
CA LEU A 178 13.21 4.01 12.60
C LEU A 178 12.88 5.48 12.28
N VAL A 179 11.66 5.77 11.89
CA VAL A 179 11.20 7.14 11.64
C VAL A 179 10.91 7.84 12.97
N ASP A 180 11.40 9.06 13.13
CA ASP A 180 11.11 9.90 14.30
C ASP A 180 9.70 10.47 14.17
N GLU A 181 8.75 9.88 14.90
CA GLU A 181 7.32 10.27 14.90
C GLU A 181 7.09 11.74 15.26
N THR A 182 8.04 12.39 15.94
CA THR A 182 7.89 13.81 16.32
C THR A 182 8.08 14.75 15.13
N LYS A 183 8.50 14.26 13.98
CA LYS A 183 8.80 15.04 12.76
C LYS A 183 7.89 14.71 11.57
N VAL A 184 6.86 13.91 11.79
CA VAL A 184 5.94 13.47 10.74
C VAL A 184 4.56 14.12 10.90
#